data_321b327936761d5473565a31e9e7785b
#
_entry.id   321b327936761d5473565a31e9e7785b
#
_cell.length_a   1.000
_cell.length_b   1.000
_cell.length_c   1.000
_cell.angle_alpha   90.00
_cell.angle_beta   90.00
_cell.angle_gamma   90.00
#
_symmetry.space_group_name_H-M   'P 1'
#
loop_
_entity.id
_entity.type
_entity.pdbx_description
1 polymer ?
#
loop_
_entity_poly.entity_id
_entity_poly.type
_entity_poly.pdbx_seq_one_letter_code
_entity_poly.pdbx_strand_id
1 'polypeptide(L)'
;MQYRHHLELTWLEDCLALKETLNFSKASASRYVTHPAFSRRIQSLEEWVGTPLFERSKRGVTLTKAGEVFTDQLPELIHSLYTLKSDTLEAAGNKQPSLVFSATHALSFSFVPHLLKQSDKIAKFGSFRLLSDSLNACEKMMRQGDSQFLLCHHHPHM
;
A
#
# COMPACT_ATOMS: atom_id res chain seq x y z
N MET A 1 32.31 2.19 -14.13
CA MET A 1 31.02 1.84 -14.79
C MET A 1 29.94 1.91 -13.75
N GLN A 2 29.10 2.95 -13.80
CA GLN A 2 27.96 3.09 -12.89
C GLN A 2 26.87 2.17 -13.40
N TYR A 3 26.65 1.03 -12.78
CA TYR A 3 25.45 0.23 -13.00
C TYR A 3 24.28 1.10 -12.54
N ARG A 4 23.53 1.69 -13.47
CA ARG A 4 22.24 2.31 -13.20
C ARG A 4 21.27 1.18 -12.86
N HIS A 5 21.16 0.83 -11.59
CA HIS A 5 20.06 0.02 -11.12
C HIS A 5 18.77 0.79 -11.38
N HIS A 6 17.94 0.28 -12.28
CA HIS A 6 16.61 0.84 -12.51
C HIS A 6 15.76 0.49 -11.29
N LEU A 7 15.19 1.51 -10.65
CA LEU A 7 14.26 1.30 -9.54
C LEU A 7 13.01 0.60 -10.03
N GLU A 8 12.63 -0.47 -9.35
CA GLU A 8 11.38 -1.18 -9.59
C GLU A 8 10.39 -0.91 -8.45
N LEU A 9 9.11 -0.67 -8.79
CA LEU A 9 8.06 -0.44 -7.80
C LEU A 9 7.92 -1.62 -6.82
N THR A 10 8.15 -2.84 -7.30
CA THR A 10 8.17 -4.05 -6.47
C THR A 10 9.16 -4.00 -5.32
N TRP A 11 10.31 -3.34 -5.49
CA TRP A 11 11.30 -3.21 -4.42
C TRP A 11 10.81 -2.28 -3.31
N LEU A 12 10.08 -1.23 -3.67
CA LEU A 12 9.48 -0.30 -2.72
C LEU A 12 8.40 -0.99 -1.88
N GLU A 13 7.53 -1.76 -2.53
CA GLU A 13 6.50 -2.55 -1.84
C GLU A 13 7.10 -3.64 -0.94
N ASP A 14 8.17 -4.31 -1.39
CA ASP A 14 8.89 -5.30 -0.60
C ASP A 14 9.57 -4.65 0.62
N CYS A 15 10.08 -3.42 0.47
CA CYS A 15 10.64 -2.63 1.59
C CYS A 15 9.60 -2.36 2.67
N LEU A 16 8.36 -1.96 2.29
CA LEU A 16 7.26 -1.78 3.25
C LEU A 16 6.89 -3.08 3.96
N ALA A 17 6.79 -4.19 3.23
CA ALA A 17 6.51 -5.49 3.82
C ALA A 17 7.59 -5.92 4.83
N LEU A 18 8.85 -5.57 4.57
CA LEU A 18 9.94 -5.84 5.52
C LEU A 18 9.89 -4.89 6.72
N LYS A 19 9.55 -3.62 6.54
CA LYS A 19 9.32 -2.68 7.66
C LYS A 19 8.24 -3.20 8.62
N GLU A 20 7.12 -3.68 8.07
CA GLU A 20 5.98 -4.15 8.87
C GLU A 20 6.30 -5.42 9.68
N THR A 21 7.07 -6.34 9.10
CA THR A 21 7.32 -7.64 9.71
C THR A 21 8.64 -7.74 10.47
N LEU A 22 9.63 -6.92 10.12
CA LEU A 22 11.03 -6.99 10.55
C LEU A 22 11.59 -8.43 10.46
N ASN A 23 11.10 -9.20 9.48
CA ASN A 23 11.43 -10.61 9.29
C ASN A 23 11.37 -10.97 7.80
N PHE A 24 12.53 -11.31 7.21
CA PHE A 24 12.62 -11.64 5.79
C PHE A 24 11.73 -12.81 5.36
N SER A 25 11.59 -13.84 6.20
CA SER A 25 10.76 -15.00 5.87
C SER A 25 9.27 -14.65 5.88
N LYS A 26 8.81 -13.88 6.87
CA LYS A 26 7.42 -13.41 6.92
C LYS A 26 7.14 -12.42 5.78
N ALA A 27 8.04 -11.47 5.51
CA ALA A 27 7.89 -10.51 4.43
C ALA A 27 7.87 -11.21 3.07
N SER A 28 8.78 -12.13 2.77
CA SER A 28 8.79 -12.85 1.51
C SER A 28 7.52 -13.69 1.31
N ALA A 29 7.01 -14.32 2.36
CA ALA A 29 5.75 -15.06 2.32
C ALA A 29 4.55 -14.15 2.03
N SER A 30 4.45 -12.97 2.67
CA SER A 30 3.37 -12.00 2.42
C SER A 30 3.40 -11.42 1.00
N ARG A 31 4.58 -11.41 0.37
CA ARG A 31 4.79 -10.94 -1.00
C ARG A 31 4.74 -12.07 -2.05
N TYR A 32 4.48 -13.31 -1.63
CA TYR A 32 4.41 -14.50 -2.51
C TYR A 32 5.69 -14.74 -3.33
N VAL A 33 6.85 -14.46 -2.74
CA VAL A 33 8.15 -14.68 -3.37
C VAL A 33 9.06 -15.53 -2.49
N THR A 34 10.09 -16.14 -3.11
CA THR A 34 11.09 -16.91 -2.34
C THR A 34 11.99 -15.98 -1.53
N HIS A 35 12.44 -16.43 -0.37
CA HIS A 35 13.34 -15.67 0.48
C HIS A 35 14.61 -15.14 -0.25
N PRO A 36 15.31 -15.94 -1.10
CA PRO A 36 16.45 -15.43 -1.85
C PRO A 36 16.08 -14.33 -2.86
N ALA A 37 14.93 -14.45 -3.53
CA ALA A 37 14.47 -13.42 -4.47
C ALA A 37 14.13 -12.13 -3.73
N PHE A 38 13.39 -12.22 -2.63
CA PHE A 38 13.06 -11.08 -1.77
C PHE A 38 14.32 -10.38 -1.25
N SER A 39 15.28 -11.15 -0.72
CA SER A 39 16.53 -10.60 -0.20
C SER A 39 17.33 -9.85 -1.26
N ARG A 40 17.37 -10.36 -2.51
CA ARG A 40 18.02 -9.66 -3.64
C ARG A 40 17.35 -8.35 -3.98
N ARG A 41 16.02 -8.30 -3.99
CA ARG A 41 15.26 -7.06 -4.26
C ARG A 41 15.54 -5.98 -3.20
N ILE A 42 15.58 -6.36 -1.92
CA ILE A 42 15.97 -5.42 -0.85
C ILE A 42 17.40 -4.92 -1.04
N GLN A 43 18.35 -5.81 -1.38
CA GLN A 43 19.73 -5.41 -1.67
C GLN A 43 19.82 -4.45 -2.86
N SER A 44 19.10 -4.74 -3.95
CA SER A 44 19.05 -3.85 -5.13
C SER A 44 18.47 -2.48 -4.79
N LEU A 45 17.48 -2.42 -3.91
CA LEU A 45 16.95 -1.16 -3.41
C LEU A 45 17.99 -0.39 -2.59
N GLU A 46 18.68 -1.05 -1.66
CA GLU A 46 19.74 -0.44 -0.85
C GLU A 46 20.92 0.05 -1.70
N GLU A 47 21.28 -0.70 -2.74
CA GLU A 47 22.29 -0.29 -3.73
C GLU A 47 21.84 0.94 -4.53
N TRP A 48 20.56 1.00 -4.91
CA TRP A 48 19.99 2.17 -5.59
C TRP A 48 19.96 3.41 -4.70
N VAL A 49 19.58 3.25 -3.43
CA VAL A 49 19.60 4.34 -2.42
C VAL A 49 21.03 4.75 -2.06
N GLY A 50 21.98 3.83 -2.16
CA GLY A 50 23.39 4.04 -1.83
C GLY A 50 23.74 3.84 -0.36
N THR A 51 22.81 3.34 0.45
CA THR A 51 23.04 3.03 1.87
C THR A 51 22.12 1.91 2.36
N PRO A 52 22.54 1.11 3.36
CA PRO A 52 21.66 0.11 3.96
C PRO A 52 20.43 0.76 4.62
N LEU A 53 19.27 0.19 4.38
CA LEU A 53 18.00 0.57 5.00
C LEU A 53 17.66 -0.32 6.20
N PHE A 54 18.19 -1.56 6.19
CA PHE A 54 17.98 -2.54 7.23
C PHE A 54 19.30 -3.10 7.76
N GLU A 55 19.35 -3.34 9.07
CA GLU A 55 20.44 -4.03 9.73
C GLU A 55 20.01 -5.43 10.13
N ARG A 56 20.88 -6.42 9.84
CA ARG A 56 20.68 -7.81 10.27
C ARG A 56 21.62 -8.11 11.43
N SER A 57 21.06 -8.53 12.54
CA SER A 57 21.80 -8.93 13.73
C SER A 57 21.35 -10.31 14.22
N LYS A 58 22.05 -10.85 15.22
CA LYS A 58 21.62 -12.07 15.91
C LYS A 58 20.24 -11.92 16.61
N ARG A 59 19.81 -10.66 16.83
CA ARG A 59 18.52 -10.34 17.48
C ARG A 59 17.38 -10.15 16.46
N GLY A 60 17.68 -10.21 15.17
CA GLY A 60 16.72 -10.03 14.09
C GLY A 60 17.08 -8.90 13.13
N VAL A 61 16.06 -8.35 12.48
CA VAL A 61 16.15 -7.26 11.52
C VAL A 61 15.65 -5.98 12.19
N THR A 62 16.37 -4.88 11.99
CA THR A 62 15.96 -3.54 12.44
C THR A 62 16.15 -2.54 11.32
N LEU A 63 15.46 -1.40 11.37
CA LEU A 63 15.72 -0.29 10.46
C LEU A 63 16.99 0.44 10.85
N THR A 64 17.72 0.94 9.86
CA THR A 64 18.74 1.99 10.06
C THR A 64 18.04 3.35 10.18
N LYS A 65 18.75 4.40 10.58
CA LYS A 65 18.23 5.78 10.52
C LYS A 65 17.83 6.19 9.10
N ALA A 66 18.59 5.77 8.10
CA ALA A 66 18.25 5.99 6.70
C ALA A 66 16.99 5.21 6.31
N GLY A 67 16.85 3.98 6.81
CA GLY A 67 15.66 3.14 6.63
C GLY A 67 14.41 3.76 7.24
N GLU A 68 14.49 4.35 8.43
CA GLU A 68 13.38 5.08 9.05
C GLU A 68 12.91 6.23 8.14
N VAL A 69 13.82 7.12 7.74
CA VAL A 69 13.50 8.26 6.86
C VAL A 69 12.91 7.80 5.54
N PHE A 70 13.50 6.78 4.92
CA PHE A 70 13.05 6.26 3.64
C PHE A 70 11.65 5.64 3.74
N THR A 71 11.43 4.76 4.73
CA THR A 71 10.17 4.04 4.88
C THR A 71 9.02 4.90 5.40
N ASP A 72 9.29 6.03 6.04
CA ASP A 72 8.23 6.95 6.51
C ASP A 72 7.58 7.72 5.35
N GLN A 73 8.35 8.06 4.31
CA GLN A 73 7.85 8.76 3.13
C GLN A 73 7.34 7.80 2.03
N LEU A 74 7.73 6.54 2.09
CA LEU A 74 7.48 5.57 1.03
C LEU A 74 5.99 5.28 0.78
N PRO A 75 5.10 5.18 1.79
CA PRO A 75 3.68 4.96 1.56
C PRO A 75 3.02 6.05 0.73
N GLU A 76 3.35 7.32 0.99
CA GLU A 76 2.81 8.46 0.27
C GLU A 76 3.30 8.49 -1.19
N LEU A 77 4.56 8.14 -1.43
CA LEU A 77 5.11 8.02 -2.78
C LEU A 77 4.41 6.93 -3.58
N ILE A 78 4.23 5.75 -3.01
CA ILE A 78 3.53 4.63 -3.66
C ILE A 78 2.08 5.02 -3.94
N HIS A 79 1.39 5.64 -2.98
CA HIS A 79 0.03 6.13 -3.16
C HIS A 79 -0.05 7.14 -4.34
N SER A 80 0.88 8.09 -4.42
CA SER A 80 0.94 9.07 -5.49
C SER A 80 1.12 8.43 -6.87
N LEU A 81 1.93 7.36 -6.98
CA LEU A 81 2.11 6.61 -8.23
C LEU A 81 0.81 5.91 -8.66
N TYR A 82 0.09 5.29 -7.74
CA TYR A 82 -1.19 4.64 -8.07
C TYR A 82 -2.28 5.66 -8.40
N THR A 83 -2.30 6.81 -7.73
CA THR A 83 -3.20 7.93 -8.04
C THR A 83 -2.93 8.45 -9.46
N LEU A 84 -1.67 8.71 -9.82
CA LEU A 84 -1.30 9.13 -11.16
C LEU A 84 -1.76 8.14 -12.23
N LYS A 85 -1.57 6.83 -12.01
CA LYS A 85 -2.08 5.79 -12.90
C LYS A 85 -3.60 5.86 -13.04
N SER A 86 -4.32 6.04 -11.93
CA SER A 86 -5.78 6.14 -11.90
C SER A 86 -6.29 7.35 -12.72
N ASP A 87 -5.69 8.52 -12.47
CA ASP A 87 -6.05 9.78 -13.13
C ASP A 87 -5.77 9.72 -14.64
N THR A 88 -4.65 9.08 -15.00
CA THR A 88 -4.30 8.87 -16.41
C THR A 88 -5.33 7.99 -17.14
N LEU A 89 -5.81 6.92 -16.48
CA LEU A 89 -6.85 6.04 -17.04
C LEU A 89 -8.19 6.76 -17.15
N GLU A 90 -8.51 7.64 -16.20
CA GLU A 90 -9.71 8.47 -16.24
C GLU A 90 -9.65 9.48 -17.38
N ALA A 91 -8.53 10.18 -17.51
CA ALA A 91 -8.31 11.14 -18.63
C ALA A 91 -8.35 10.48 -20.01
N ALA A 92 -7.95 9.20 -20.11
CA ALA A 92 -8.06 8.41 -21.33
C ALA A 92 -9.49 7.91 -21.64
N GLY A 93 -10.47 8.23 -20.77
CA GLY A 93 -11.85 7.74 -20.91
C GLY A 93 -12.03 6.25 -20.60
N ASN A 94 -11.00 5.58 -20.14
CA ASN A 94 -11.00 4.14 -19.85
C ASN A 94 -11.55 3.80 -18.46
N LYS A 95 -11.83 4.82 -17.65
CA LYS A 95 -12.39 4.67 -16.31
C LYS A 95 -13.52 5.65 -16.13
N GLN A 96 -14.72 5.15 -15.85
CA GLN A 96 -15.79 6.02 -15.38
C GLN A 96 -15.43 6.55 -13.98
N PRO A 97 -15.72 7.84 -13.69
CA PRO A 97 -15.54 8.36 -12.34
C PRO A 97 -16.24 7.43 -11.36
N SER A 98 -15.49 6.83 -10.47
CA SER A 98 -16.04 5.91 -9.50
C SER A 98 -15.53 6.24 -8.12
N LEU A 99 -16.43 6.33 -7.15
CA LEU A 99 -16.06 6.41 -5.74
C LEU A 99 -15.79 4.99 -5.24
N VAL A 100 -14.55 4.72 -4.86
CA VAL A 100 -14.14 3.42 -4.34
C VAL A 100 -13.90 3.54 -2.83
N PHE A 101 -14.70 2.83 -2.08
CA PHE A 101 -14.58 2.72 -0.62
C PHE A 101 -14.06 1.35 -0.23
N SER A 102 -13.14 1.29 0.70
CA SER A 102 -12.87 0.09 1.48
C SER A 102 -13.55 0.20 2.84
N ALA A 103 -14.12 -0.88 3.33
CA ALA A 103 -14.79 -0.89 4.62
C ALA A 103 -14.60 -2.24 5.32
N THR A 104 -14.51 -2.20 6.65
CA THR A 104 -14.56 -3.44 7.45
C THR A 104 -15.89 -4.15 7.25
N HIS A 105 -15.88 -5.49 7.31
CA HIS A 105 -17.09 -6.29 7.07
C HIS A 105 -18.30 -5.78 7.87
N ALA A 106 -18.13 -5.46 9.14
CA ALA A 106 -19.23 -4.98 9.98
C ALA A 106 -19.89 -3.70 9.41
N LEU A 107 -19.09 -2.73 8.97
CA LEU A 107 -19.60 -1.47 8.42
C LEU A 107 -20.14 -1.62 7.00
N SER A 108 -19.60 -2.53 6.21
CA SER A 108 -20.08 -2.82 4.87
C SER A 108 -21.55 -3.28 4.88
N PHE A 109 -21.93 -4.08 5.86
CA PHE A 109 -23.29 -4.61 5.96
C PHE A 109 -24.25 -3.75 6.79
N SER A 110 -23.75 -2.98 7.74
CA SER A 110 -24.60 -2.17 8.63
C SER A 110 -24.72 -0.72 8.18
N PHE A 111 -23.60 -0.02 8.02
CA PHE A 111 -23.57 1.42 7.80
C PHE A 111 -23.68 1.82 6.32
N VAL A 112 -22.96 1.15 5.43
CA VAL A 112 -22.91 1.54 4.02
C VAL A 112 -24.28 1.50 3.32
N PRO A 113 -25.13 0.47 3.51
CA PRO A 113 -26.49 0.48 2.93
C PRO A 113 -27.35 1.65 3.43
N HIS A 114 -27.15 2.05 4.69
CA HIS A 114 -27.87 3.19 5.25
C HIS A 114 -27.38 4.52 4.66
N LEU A 115 -26.07 4.68 4.54
CA LEU A 115 -25.44 5.85 3.89
C LEU A 115 -25.90 6.02 2.44
N LEU A 116 -25.97 4.93 1.67
CA LEU A 116 -26.40 4.94 0.28
C LEU A 116 -27.88 5.33 0.15
N LYS A 117 -28.74 4.87 1.06
CA LYS A 117 -30.17 5.22 1.07
C LYS A 117 -30.42 6.70 1.41
N GLN A 118 -29.56 7.32 2.21
CA GLN A 118 -29.73 8.72 2.62
C GLN A 118 -29.12 9.73 1.65
N SER A 119 -28.37 9.29 0.67
CA SER A 119 -27.60 10.19 -0.18
C SER A 119 -27.96 10.05 -1.66
N ASP A 120 -29.01 10.77 -2.07
CA ASP A 120 -29.34 10.96 -3.50
C ASP A 120 -28.16 11.56 -4.31
N LYS A 121 -27.21 12.18 -3.63
CA LYS A 121 -26.03 12.77 -4.25
C LYS A 121 -25.01 11.72 -4.67
N ILE A 122 -24.89 10.61 -3.95
CA ILE A 122 -23.95 9.53 -4.29
C ILE A 122 -24.35 8.87 -5.64
N ALA A 123 -25.65 8.76 -5.91
CA ALA A 123 -26.14 8.26 -7.20
C ALA A 123 -25.73 9.12 -8.41
N LYS A 124 -25.37 10.39 -8.18
CA LYS A 124 -24.94 11.32 -9.23
C LYS A 124 -23.44 11.22 -9.57
N PHE A 125 -22.64 10.53 -8.77
CA PHE A 125 -21.20 10.38 -8.98
C PHE A 125 -20.80 9.24 -9.95
N GLY A 126 -21.74 8.64 -10.67
CA GLY A 126 -21.44 7.59 -11.63
C GLY A 126 -21.46 6.21 -10.98
N SER A 127 -20.31 5.56 -10.77
CA SER A 127 -20.25 4.25 -10.14
C SER A 127 -19.74 4.33 -8.70
N PHE A 128 -20.36 3.54 -7.82
CA PHE A 128 -19.90 3.32 -6.45
C PHE A 128 -19.38 1.89 -6.32
N ARG A 129 -18.18 1.73 -5.82
CA ARG A 129 -17.58 0.43 -5.55
C ARG A 129 -17.25 0.31 -4.06
N LEU A 130 -17.72 -0.76 -3.45
CA LEU A 130 -17.40 -1.11 -2.07
C LEU A 130 -16.52 -2.36 -2.04
N LEU A 131 -15.35 -2.24 -1.43
CA LEU A 131 -14.43 -3.34 -1.15
C LEU A 131 -14.55 -3.66 0.34
N SER A 132 -14.92 -4.89 0.69
CA SER A 132 -15.14 -5.29 2.08
C SER A 132 -14.13 -6.34 2.51
N ASP A 133 -13.37 -6.05 3.57
CA ASP A 133 -12.35 -6.95 4.09
C ASP A 133 -12.05 -6.64 5.58
N SER A 134 -11.04 -7.29 6.15
CA SER A 134 -10.44 -6.96 7.45
C SER A 134 -9.86 -5.55 7.44
N LEU A 135 -9.68 -4.94 8.62
CA LEU A 135 -9.10 -3.60 8.73
C LEU A 135 -7.73 -3.50 8.05
N ASN A 136 -6.84 -4.46 8.30
CA ASN A 136 -5.49 -4.47 7.72
C ASN A 136 -5.50 -4.56 6.19
N ALA A 137 -6.42 -5.35 5.62
CA ALA A 137 -6.58 -5.45 4.17
C ALA A 137 -7.13 -4.15 3.57
N CYS A 138 -8.12 -3.53 4.23
CA CYS A 138 -8.68 -2.24 3.81
C CYS A 138 -7.64 -1.11 3.85
N GLU A 139 -6.81 -1.06 4.89
CA GLU A 139 -5.69 -0.12 4.96
C GLU A 139 -4.68 -0.33 3.82
N LYS A 140 -4.37 -1.60 3.52
CA LYS A 140 -3.49 -1.94 2.41
C LYS A 140 -4.06 -1.49 1.07
N MET A 141 -5.35 -1.71 0.82
CA MET A 141 -6.05 -1.24 -0.38
C MET A 141 -5.98 0.29 -0.50
N MET A 142 -6.15 1.01 0.61
CA MET A 142 -6.05 2.47 0.61
C MET A 142 -4.62 2.95 0.32
N ARG A 143 -3.60 2.34 0.93
CA ARG A 143 -2.19 2.66 0.67
C ARG A 143 -1.76 2.34 -0.77
N GLN A 144 -2.35 1.33 -1.40
CA GLN A 144 -2.09 0.94 -2.78
C GLN A 144 -2.91 1.73 -3.81
N GLY A 145 -3.79 2.65 -3.35
CA GLY A 145 -4.65 3.43 -4.23
C GLY A 145 -5.83 2.66 -4.83
N ASP A 146 -6.09 1.42 -4.35
CA ASP A 146 -7.23 0.62 -4.78
C ASP A 146 -8.56 1.15 -4.24
N SER A 147 -8.52 1.91 -3.14
CA SER A 147 -9.65 2.64 -2.58
C SER A 147 -9.27 4.07 -2.21
N GLN A 148 -10.22 5.00 -2.36
CA GLN A 148 -10.05 6.42 -2.05
C GLN A 148 -10.46 6.74 -0.61
N PHE A 149 -11.32 5.92 -0.04
CA PHE A 149 -11.89 6.13 1.30
C PHE A 149 -11.87 4.84 2.09
N LEU A 150 -11.55 4.95 3.37
CA LEU A 150 -11.63 3.86 4.34
C LEU A 150 -12.72 4.15 5.36
N LEU A 151 -13.66 3.23 5.50
CA LEU A 151 -14.68 3.21 6.54
C LEU A 151 -14.29 2.16 7.59
N CYS A 152 -13.89 2.63 8.76
CA CYS A 152 -13.57 1.77 9.89
C CYS A 152 -14.09 2.36 11.21
N HIS A 153 -14.14 1.55 12.24
CA HIS A 153 -14.37 2.08 13.59
C HIS A 153 -13.12 2.84 14.03
N HIS A 154 -13.32 3.95 14.76
CA HIS A 154 -12.20 4.70 15.33
C HIS A 154 -11.34 3.78 16.19
N HIS A 155 -10.05 3.73 15.89
CA HIS A 155 -9.08 3.02 16.70
C HIS A 155 -8.09 4.03 17.29
N PRO A 156 -7.83 4.04 18.61
CA PRO A 156 -7.01 5.06 19.28
C PRO A 156 -5.54 5.08 18.86
N HIS A 157 -5.11 4.15 18.01
CA HIS A 157 -3.73 4.02 17.51
C HIS A 157 -3.61 4.23 15.98
N MET A 158 -4.61 4.82 15.35
CA MET A 158 -4.54 5.29 13.96
C MET A 158 -4.15 6.75 13.89
#